data_69582e3305974284754a9bc5d8b07551
#
_entry.id   69582e3305974284754a9bc5d8b07551
#
_cell.length_a   1.000
_cell.length_b   1.000
_cell.length_c   1.000
_cell.angle_alpha   90.00
_cell.angle_beta   90.00
_cell.angle_gamma   90.00
#
_symmetry.space_group_name_H-M   'P 1'
#
loop_
_entity.id
_entity.type
_entity.pdbx_description
1 polymer ?
#
loop_
_entity_poly.entity_id
_entity_poly.type
_entity_poly.pdbx_seq_one_letter_code
_entity_poly.pdbx_strand_id
1 'polypeptide(L)'
;MSEENRKRPPLGIRVQDHSTVYSGYLKVDRYKLSHEHYQGGWSKVLDREVMHRKEISAVLPYDPDRQEIVLIEQFRVGAWAGSWPHPWLLECVAGVMETGETAGDVAIREAQ
;
A
#
# COMPACT_ATOMS: atom_id res chain seq x y z
N MET A 1 -19.10 21.14 -3.53
CA MET A 1 -18.47 21.34 -4.84
C MET A 1 -19.09 20.38 -5.82
N SER A 2 -19.73 20.87 -6.87
CA SER A 2 -20.34 20.01 -7.90
C SER A 2 -19.24 19.26 -8.66
N GLU A 3 -19.56 18.05 -9.16
CA GLU A 3 -18.62 17.24 -9.95
C GLU A 3 -18.05 17.97 -11.17
N GLU A 4 -18.81 18.94 -11.72
CA GLU A 4 -18.40 19.74 -12.87
C GLU A 4 -17.19 20.65 -12.62
N ASN A 5 -16.86 20.94 -11.36
CA ASN A 5 -15.74 21.83 -11.00
C ASN A 5 -14.49 21.07 -10.53
N ARG A 6 -14.51 19.75 -10.54
CA ARG A 6 -13.28 18.98 -10.28
C ARG A 6 -12.37 19.08 -11.49
N LYS A 7 -11.35 19.90 -11.40
CA LYS A 7 -10.27 19.86 -12.39
C LYS A 7 -9.71 18.43 -12.45
N ARG A 8 -9.65 17.89 -13.65
CA ARG A 8 -9.03 16.60 -13.88
C ARG A 8 -7.59 16.65 -13.38
N PRO A 9 -7.14 15.65 -12.59
CA PRO A 9 -5.76 15.64 -12.14
C PRO A 9 -4.80 15.60 -13.32
N PRO A 10 -3.66 16.30 -13.22
CA PRO A 10 -2.60 16.22 -14.22
C PRO A 10 -2.11 14.76 -14.34
N LEU A 11 -1.82 14.31 -15.56
CA LEU A 11 -1.40 12.94 -15.84
C LEU A 11 0.06 12.85 -16.27
N GLY A 12 0.71 13.99 -16.57
CA GLY A 12 2.08 14.00 -17.07
C GLY A 12 3.11 13.70 -15.97
N ILE A 13 3.93 12.70 -16.23
CA ILE A 13 5.08 12.31 -15.40
C ILE A 13 6.28 12.14 -16.32
N ARG A 14 7.42 12.73 -15.92
CA ARG A 14 8.70 12.59 -16.62
C ARG A 14 9.70 11.94 -15.68
N VAL A 15 10.15 10.74 -16.01
CA VAL A 15 11.17 10.03 -15.24
C VAL A 15 12.53 10.35 -15.86
N GLN A 16 13.41 10.98 -15.10
CA GLN A 16 14.78 11.29 -15.55
C GLN A 16 15.75 10.17 -15.22
N ASP A 17 15.56 9.52 -14.05
CA ASP A 17 16.42 8.44 -13.61
C ASP A 17 15.64 7.46 -12.74
N HIS A 18 16.00 6.19 -12.85
CA HIS A 18 15.41 5.11 -12.07
C HIS A 18 16.48 4.06 -11.80
N SER A 19 16.70 3.75 -10.53
CA SER A 19 17.64 2.71 -10.11
C SER A 19 17.13 1.95 -8.91
N THR A 20 17.58 0.70 -8.76
CA THR A 20 17.34 -0.08 -7.56
C THR A 20 18.47 0.19 -6.57
N VAL A 21 18.13 0.71 -5.38
CA VAL A 21 19.11 1.04 -4.35
C VAL A 21 19.23 -0.01 -3.25
N TYR A 22 18.22 -0.87 -3.12
CA TYR A 22 18.24 -2.02 -2.22
C TYR A 22 17.37 -3.14 -2.77
N SER A 23 17.88 -4.37 -2.71
CA SER A 23 17.16 -5.57 -3.13
C SER A 23 17.45 -6.70 -2.16
N GLY A 24 16.58 -6.84 -1.17
CA GLY A 24 16.58 -7.90 -0.18
C GLY A 24 15.18 -8.47 -0.08
N TYR A 25 14.72 -8.73 1.14
CA TYR A 25 13.31 -9.07 1.37
C TYR A 25 12.36 -7.97 0.85
N LEU A 26 12.75 -6.72 1.10
CA LEU A 26 12.11 -5.55 0.47
C LEU A 26 12.95 -5.12 -0.73
N LYS A 27 12.31 -4.49 -1.69
CA LYS A 27 12.97 -3.82 -2.81
C LYS A 27 12.71 -2.33 -2.71
N VAL A 28 13.77 -1.53 -2.77
CA VAL A 28 13.67 -0.07 -2.77
C VAL A 28 14.28 0.47 -4.05
N ASP A 29 13.47 1.21 -4.81
CA ASP A 29 13.88 1.90 -6.00
C ASP A 29 13.93 3.41 -5.74
N ARG A 30 14.87 4.08 -6.40
CA ARG A 30 15.01 5.52 -6.39
C ARG A 30 14.65 6.09 -7.75
N TYR A 31 13.81 7.11 -7.73
CA TYR A 31 13.35 7.81 -8.92
C TYR A 31 13.72 9.28 -8.84
N LYS A 32 14.21 9.81 -9.95
CA LYS A 32 14.26 11.24 -10.21
C LYS A 32 13.20 11.56 -11.24
N LEU A 33 12.17 12.30 -10.84
CA LEU A 33 11.03 12.55 -11.69
C LEU A 33 10.45 13.94 -11.47
N SER A 34 9.68 14.39 -12.43
CA SER A 34 8.82 15.57 -12.29
C SER A 34 7.40 15.23 -12.74
N HIS A 35 6.46 16.01 -12.29
CA HIS A 35 5.05 15.84 -12.66
C HIS A 35 4.42 17.19 -13.01
N GLU A 36 3.31 17.13 -13.71
CA GLU A 36 2.50 18.33 -13.99
C GLU A 36 1.82 18.85 -12.73
N HIS A 37 1.65 20.16 -12.67
CA HIS A 37 0.83 20.81 -11.66
C HIS A 37 -0.62 20.98 -12.11
N TYR A 38 -1.53 21.01 -11.16
CA TYR A 38 -2.96 21.30 -11.43
C TYR A 38 -3.18 22.64 -12.14
N GLN A 39 -2.33 23.62 -11.84
CA GLN A 39 -2.40 24.97 -12.40
C GLN A 39 -1.61 25.13 -13.69
N GLY A 40 -1.07 24.04 -14.21
CA GLY A 40 -0.18 24.05 -15.39
C GLY A 40 1.29 24.13 -14.99
N GLY A 41 2.15 23.75 -15.95
CA GLY A 41 3.58 23.68 -15.72
C GLY A 41 4.01 22.40 -15.01
N TRP A 42 5.32 22.28 -14.83
CA TRP A 42 5.96 21.08 -14.27
C TRP A 42 6.59 21.38 -12.92
N SER A 43 6.59 20.37 -12.05
CA SER A 43 7.34 20.45 -10.81
C SER A 43 8.85 20.52 -11.07
N LYS A 44 9.60 20.97 -10.07
CA LYS A 44 11.03 20.68 -10.02
C LYS A 44 11.26 19.17 -10.03
N VAL A 45 12.48 18.75 -10.31
CA VAL A 45 12.86 17.34 -10.22
C VAL A 45 12.77 16.92 -8.75
N LEU A 46 12.02 15.87 -8.50
CA LEU A 46 11.86 15.26 -7.19
C LEU A 46 12.72 14.01 -7.12
N ASP A 47 13.33 13.80 -5.98
CA ASP A 47 14.10 12.60 -5.68
C ASP A 47 13.29 11.78 -4.66
N ARG A 48 12.90 10.56 -5.03
CA ARG A 48 12.00 9.74 -4.22
C ARG A 48 12.46 8.29 -4.17
N GLU A 49 12.36 7.72 -2.98
CA GLU A 49 12.53 6.30 -2.78
C GLU A 49 11.16 5.64 -2.68
N VAL A 50 10.99 4.53 -3.38
CA VAL A 50 9.76 3.75 -3.42
C VAL A 50 10.05 2.35 -2.97
N MET A 51 9.37 1.93 -1.90
CA MET A 51 9.44 0.57 -1.44
C MET A 51 8.42 -0.27 -2.20
N HIS A 52 8.92 -1.28 -2.92
CA HIS A 52 8.08 -2.22 -3.65
C HIS A 52 7.76 -3.43 -2.79
N ARG A 53 6.51 -3.79 -2.72
CA ARG A 53 6.01 -5.00 -2.07
C ARG A 53 5.00 -5.69 -2.97
N LYS A 54 4.80 -6.99 -2.75
CA LYS A 54 3.71 -7.72 -3.40
C LYS A 54 2.37 -7.13 -2.96
N GLU A 55 1.39 -7.23 -3.81
CA GLU A 55 0.03 -6.83 -3.49
C GLU A 55 -0.52 -7.70 -2.37
N ILE A 56 -1.29 -7.10 -1.48
CA ILE A 56 -1.88 -7.73 -0.31
C ILE A 56 -3.38 -7.53 -0.36
N SER A 57 -4.13 -8.57 0.00
CA SER A 57 -5.56 -8.48 0.20
C SER A 57 -5.87 -8.68 1.68
N ALA A 58 -6.75 -7.84 2.22
CA ALA A 58 -7.22 -7.94 3.58
C ALA A 58 -8.73 -8.22 3.60
N VAL A 59 -9.19 -8.92 4.62
CA VAL A 59 -10.59 -9.25 4.82
C VAL A 59 -10.96 -9.01 6.28
N LEU A 60 -12.16 -8.49 6.49
CA LEU A 60 -12.75 -8.33 7.81
C LEU A 60 -13.93 -9.29 7.95
N PRO A 61 -13.73 -10.49 8.49
CA PRO A 61 -14.82 -11.43 8.67
C PRO A 61 -15.86 -10.91 9.66
N TYR A 62 -17.13 -11.02 9.29
CA TYR A 62 -18.24 -10.56 10.12
C TYR A 62 -19.21 -11.71 10.40
N ASP A 63 -19.52 -11.90 11.66
CA ASP A 63 -20.54 -12.85 12.12
C ASP A 63 -21.86 -12.10 12.36
N PRO A 64 -22.87 -12.25 11.48
CA PRO A 64 -24.12 -11.53 11.62
C PRO A 64 -24.98 -12.03 12.80
N ASP A 65 -24.80 -13.27 13.22
CA ASP A 65 -25.58 -13.83 14.33
C ASP A 65 -25.14 -13.25 15.67
N ARG A 66 -23.82 -13.08 15.82
CA ARG A 66 -23.22 -12.48 17.03
C ARG A 66 -23.02 -10.98 16.91
N GLN A 67 -23.13 -10.42 15.71
CA GLN A 67 -22.78 -9.03 15.40
C GLN A 67 -21.34 -8.70 15.84
N GLU A 68 -20.41 -9.58 15.53
CA GLU A 68 -18.99 -9.49 15.88
C GLU A 68 -18.13 -9.57 14.62
N ILE A 69 -16.96 -8.95 14.71
CA ILE A 69 -15.91 -9.08 13.70
C ILE A 69 -14.78 -9.94 14.25
N VAL A 70 -14.07 -10.61 13.37
CA VAL A 70 -12.89 -11.43 13.72
C VAL A 70 -11.63 -10.65 13.37
N LEU A 71 -10.81 -10.41 14.37
CA LEU A 71 -9.48 -9.87 14.21
C LEU A 71 -8.44 -10.92 14.61
N ILE A 72 -7.25 -10.80 14.08
CA ILE A 72 -6.11 -11.61 14.49
C ILE A 72 -5.12 -10.74 15.27
N GLU A 73 -4.33 -11.38 16.11
CA GLU A 73 -3.22 -10.73 16.80
C GLU A 73 -1.91 -11.30 16.27
N GLN A 74 -1.02 -10.42 15.79
CA GLN A 74 0.25 -10.82 15.21
C GLN A 74 1.40 -9.98 15.75
N PHE A 75 2.55 -10.63 15.92
CA PHE A 75 3.80 -9.94 16.17
C PHE A 75 4.22 -9.13 14.94
N ARG A 76 4.52 -7.86 15.15
CA ARG A 76 4.98 -6.95 14.11
C ARG A 76 6.36 -6.39 14.48
N VAL A 77 7.37 -6.85 13.75
CA VAL A 77 8.76 -6.47 13.99
C VAL A 77 8.97 -4.95 13.86
N GLY A 78 8.26 -4.30 12.95
CA GLY A 78 8.33 -2.84 12.80
C GLY A 78 7.85 -2.09 14.04
N ALA A 79 6.80 -2.57 14.67
CA ALA A 79 6.30 -2.00 15.92
C ALA A 79 7.31 -2.20 17.06
N TRP A 80 7.92 -3.37 17.14
CA TRP A 80 8.98 -3.65 18.11
C TRP A 80 10.21 -2.75 17.87
N ALA A 81 10.66 -2.65 16.64
CA ALA A 81 11.81 -1.83 16.28
C ALA A 81 11.57 -0.33 16.54
N GLY A 82 10.30 0.12 16.42
CA GLY A 82 9.88 1.48 16.77
C GLY A 82 9.62 1.70 18.26
N SER A 83 9.99 0.75 19.11
CA SER A 83 9.82 0.81 20.58
C SER A 83 8.36 0.87 21.03
N TRP A 84 7.47 0.30 20.25
CA TRP A 84 6.07 0.20 20.67
C TRP A 84 5.92 -0.77 21.84
N PRO A 85 5.20 -0.41 22.94
CA PRO A 85 5.11 -1.26 24.13
C PRO A 85 4.50 -2.63 23.90
N HIS A 86 3.60 -2.73 22.91
CA HIS A 86 2.89 -3.96 22.58
C HIS A 86 3.03 -4.28 21.09
N PRO A 87 4.11 -4.97 20.67
CA PRO A 87 4.33 -5.27 19.25
C PRO A 87 3.44 -6.36 18.66
N TRP A 88 2.58 -6.96 19.46
CA TRP A 88 1.49 -7.82 18.98
C TRP A 88 0.27 -6.95 18.70
N LEU A 89 -0.07 -6.77 17.43
CA LEU A 89 -1.12 -5.85 17.00
C LEU A 89 -2.39 -6.61 16.60
N LEU A 90 -3.54 -6.01 16.91
CA LEU A 90 -4.83 -6.48 16.39
C LEU A 90 -4.99 -6.00 14.96
N GLU A 91 -5.28 -6.92 14.04
CA GLU A 91 -5.29 -6.66 12.61
C GLU A 91 -6.41 -7.41 11.92
N CYS A 92 -6.78 -6.94 10.72
CA CYS A 92 -7.58 -7.72 9.80
C CYS A 92 -6.80 -8.94 9.32
N VAL A 93 -7.51 -10.01 8.98
CA VAL A 93 -6.91 -11.15 8.27
C VAL A 93 -6.43 -10.68 6.90
N ALA A 94 -5.19 -10.97 6.55
CA ALA A 94 -4.60 -10.52 5.30
C ALA A 94 -3.60 -11.54 4.75
N GLY A 95 -3.39 -11.52 3.45
CA GLY A 95 -2.44 -12.38 2.78
C GLY A 95 -1.92 -11.78 1.49
N VAL A 96 -0.76 -12.26 1.07
CA VAL A 96 -0.10 -11.85 -0.17
C VAL A 96 -0.84 -12.46 -1.37
N MET A 97 -1.12 -11.63 -2.37
CA MET A 97 -1.67 -12.10 -3.65
C MET A 97 -0.59 -12.82 -4.44
N GLU A 98 -0.93 -14.03 -4.88
CA GLU A 98 -0.08 -14.83 -5.76
C GLU A 98 -0.49 -14.62 -7.22
N THR A 99 0.40 -15.01 -8.14
CA THR A 99 0.15 -14.88 -9.58
C THR A 99 -1.15 -15.60 -9.96
N GLY A 100 -2.06 -14.85 -10.61
CA GLY A 100 -3.35 -15.37 -11.05
C GLY A 100 -4.48 -15.31 -10.02
N GLU A 101 -4.18 -14.91 -8.79
CA GLU A 101 -5.23 -14.70 -7.78
C GLU A 101 -5.85 -13.30 -7.90
N THR A 102 -7.17 -13.21 -7.65
CA THR A 102 -7.85 -11.95 -7.40
C THR A 102 -7.79 -11.59 -5.93
N ALA A 103 -8.04 -10.32 -5.61
CA ALA A 103 -8.13 -9.87 -4.21
C ALA A 103 -9.19 -10.67 -3.43
N GLY A 104 -10.33 -10.99 -4.06
CA GLY A 104 -11.38 -11.81 -3.45
C GLY A 104 -10.93 -13.24 -3.16
N ASP A 105 -10.18 -13.85 -4.08
CA ASP A 105 -9.65 -15.21 -3.88
C ASP A 105 -8.74 -15.29 -2.65
N VAL A 106 -7.83 -14.32 -2.52
CA VAL A 106 -6.92 -14.24 -1.37
C VAL A 106 -7.70 -14.02 -0.07
N ALA A 107 -8.67 -13.10 -0.07
CA ALA A 107 -9.50 -12.83 1.09
C ALA A 107 -10.23 -14.08 1.59
N ILE A 108 -10.81 -14.86 0.68
CA ILE A 108 -11.51 -16.11 1.01
C ILE A 108 -10.52 -17.14 1.56
N ARG A 109 -9.38 -17.32 0.91
CA ARG A 109 -8.34 -18.30 1.33
C ARG A 109 -7.82 -17.97 2.73
N GLU A 110 -7.50 -16.71 3.01
CA GLU A 110 -6.94 -16.30 4.30
C GLU A 110 -7.99 -16.30 5.44
N ALA A 111 -9.27 -16.20 5.12
CA ALA A 111 -10.36 -16.24 6.10
C ALA A 111 -10.76 -17.66 6.53
N GLN A 112 -10.28 -18.68 5.85
CA GLN A 112 -10.58 -20.09 6.16
C GLN A 112 -9.77 -20.65 7.33
#